data_6257ec2e5d746aa2f4a7bb601878d90d
#
_entry.id   6257ec2e5d746aa2f4a7bb601878d90d
#
_cell.length_a   1.000
_cell.length_b   1.000
_cell.length_c   1.000
_cell.angle_alpha   90.00
_cell.angle_beta   90.00
_cell.angle_gamma   90.00
#
_symmetry.space_group_name_H-M   'P 1'
#
loop_
_entity.id
_entity.type
_entity.pdbx_description
1 polymer ?
#
loop_
_entity_poly.entity_id
_entity_poly.type
_entity_poly.pdbx_seq_one_letter_code
_entity_poly.pdbx_strand_id
1 'polypeptide(L)'
;MLVRRAQSADLNQLAVLFDEYRQFYGTSSNPELSYQFLKQRFEDGQTVIFINTKDDTFTGFIILYLGFSSVACSTYYILDDVYITPVFRRQGAAKQLIDTAILFAKHEQALRITLETQKNNYQSHKLYESMGFIKDDEFQTYHCFL
;
A
#
# COMPACT_ATOMS: atom_id res chain seq x y z
N MET A 1 0.26 -5.90 17.99
CA MET A 1 -0.22 -5.65 16.61
C MET A 1 0.05 -6.87 15.75
N LEU A 2 -0.90 -7.24 14.92
CA LEU A 2 -0.82 -8.39 14.02
C LEU A 2 -1.03 -7.94 12.58
N VAL A 3 -0.16 -8.39 11.67
CA VAL A 3 -0.34 -8.17 10.21
C VAL A 3 -0.79 -9.46 9.56
N ARG A 4 -1.84 -9.38 8.76
CA ARG A 4 -2.34 -10.50 7.96
C ARG A 4 -2.87 -10.04 6.61
N ARG A 5 -2.99 -10.98 5.68
CA ARG A 5 -3.64 -10.71 4.39
C ARG A 5 -5.13 -10.43 4.58
N ALA A 6 -5.65 -9.44 3.86
CA ALA A 6 -7.06 -9.13 3.85
C ALA A 6 -7.87 -10.23 3.18
N GLN A 7 -9.08 -10.45 3.67
CA GLN A 7 -10.07 -11.38 3.14
C GLN A 7 -11.32 -10.61 2.70
N SER A 8 -12.19 -11.24 1.94
CA SER A 8 -13.43 -10.60 1.46
C SER A 8 -14.30 -10.04 2.58
N ALA A 9 -14.33 -10.71 3.73
CA ALA A 9 -15.07 -10.26 4.91
C ALA A 9 -14.53 -8.95 5.52
N ASP A 10 -13.29 -8.58 5.22
CA ASP A 10 -12.65 -7.37 5.73
C ASP A 10 -13.03 -6.11 4.95
N LEU A 11 -13.55 -6.26 3.73
CA LEU A 11 -13.71 -5.15 2.79
C LEU A 11 -14.54 -3.99 3.33
N ASN A 12 -15.60 -4.25 4.08
CA ASN A 12 -16.42 -3.19 4.66
C ASN A 12 -15.63 -2.32 5.63
N GLN A 13 -14.89 -2.94 6.55
CA GLN A 13 -14.09 -2.19 7.53
C GLN A 13 -12.86 -1.56 6.90
N LEU A 14 -12.22 -2.25 5.96
CA LEU A 14 -11.09 -1.73 5.20
C LEU A 14 -11.48 -0.49 4.37
N ALA A 15 -12.67 -0.48 3.77
CA ALA A 15 -13.16 0.66 3.00
C ALA A 15 -13.30 1.94 3.83
N VAL A 16 -13.60 1.83 5.11
CA VAL A 16 -13.63 2.98 6.03
C VAL A 16 -12.23 3.59 6.16
N LEU A 17 -11.21 2.78 6.41
CA LEU A 17 -9.83 3.24 6.49
C LEU A 17 -9.33 3.79 5.15
N PHE A 18 -9.73 3.15 4.06
CA PHE A 18 -9.38 3.59 2.72
C PHE A 18 -10.01 4.94 2.38
N ASP A 19 -11.25 5.18 2.80
CA ASP A 19 -11.88 6.49 2.64
C ASP A 19 -11.19 7.58 3.48
N GLU A 20 -10.77 7.26 4.71
CA GLU A 20 -9.94 8.15 5.54
C GLU A 20 -8.60 8.49 4.87
N TYR A 21 -7.93 7.48 4.29
CA TYR A 21 -6.70 7.65 3.53
C TYR A 21 -6.90 8.59 2.34
N ARG A 22 -7.99 8.43 1.58
CA ARG A 22 -8.32 9.31 0.46
C ARG A 22 -8.53 10.76 0.91
N GLN A 23 -9.20 10.96 2.04
CA GLN A 23 -9.39 12.28 2.63
C GLN A 23 -8.05 12.91 3.07
N PHE A 24 -7.13 12.12 3.58
CA PHE A 24 -5.78 12.59 3.91
C PHE A 24 -5.05 13.18 2.69
N TYR A 25 -5.32 12.66 1.49
CA TYR A 25 -4.80 13.19 0.21
C TYR A 25 -5.70 14.27 -0.41
N GLY A 26 -6.65 14.81 0.31
CA GLY A 26 -7.45 15.98 -0.08
C GLY A 26 -8.72 15.67 -0.87
N THR A 27 -9.10 14.38 -1.01
CA THR A 27 -10.39 14.04 -1.62
C THR A 27 -11.53 14.20 -0.61
N SER A 28 -12.75 14.48 -1.09
CA SER A 28 -13.93 14.43 -0.25
C SER A 28 -14.26 13.00 0.16
N SER A 29 -14.82 12.82 1.36
CA SER A 29 -15.32 11.52 1.81
C SER A 29 -16.37 10.99 0.84
N ASN A 30 -16.20 9.75 0.41
CA ASN A 30 -17.16 9.01 -0.38
C ASN A 30 -17.05 7.51 -0.08
N PRO A 31 -17.65 7.04 1.03
CA PRO A 31 -17.52 5.65 1.47
C PRO A 31 -17.98 4.62 0.45
N GLU A 32 -19.04 4.93 -0.29
CA GLU A 32 -19.56 4.03 -1.33
C GLU A 32 -18.56 3.86 -2.47
N LEU A 33 -18.00 4.96 -2.98
CA LEU A 33 -16.96 4.90 -4.02
C LEU A 33 -15.72 4.15 -3.54
N SER A 34 -15.29 4.41 -2.32
CA SER A 34 -14.14 3.75 -1.69
C SER A 34 -14.36 2.24 -1.58
N TYR A 35 -15.54 1.82 -1.14
CA TYR A 35 -15.91 0.42 -1.04
C TYR A 35 -15.96 -0.26 -2.40
N GLN A 36 -16.64 0.33 -3.38
CA GLN A 36 -16.80 -0.25 -4.72
C GLN A 36 -15.45 -0.39 -5.43
N PHE A 37 -14.57 0.60 -5.31
CA PHE A 37 -13.22 0.54 -5.87
C PHE A 37 -12.42 -0.65 -5.29
N LEU A 38 -12.35 -0.74 -3.96
CA LEU A 38 -11.62 -1.82 -3.28
C LEU A 38 -12.18 -3.20 -3.59
N LYS A 39 -13.51 -3.32 -3.55
CA LYS A 39 -14.21 -4.57 -3.82
C LYS A 39 -13.87 -5.09 -5.23
N GLN A 40 -13.98 -4.23 -6.23
CA GLN A 40 -13.69 -4.62 -7.61
C GLN A 40 -12.22 -5.02 -7.79
N ARG A 41 -11.27 -4.23 -7.26
CA ARG A 41 -9.84 -4.58 -7.33
C ARG A 41 -9.53 -5.90 -6.64
N PHE A 42 -10.16 -6.14 -5.51
CA PHE A 42 -10.00 -7.37 -4.74
C PHE A 42 -10.59 -8.60 -5.46
N GLU A 43 -11.83 -8.50 -5.93
CA GLU A 43 -12.53 -9.59 -6.63
C GLU A 43 -11.84 -9.95 -7.96
N ASP A 44 -11.34 -8.96 -8.69
CA ASP A 44 -10.61 -9.15 -9.96
C ASP A 44 -9.16 -9.64 -9.75
N GLY A 45 -8.73 -9.85 -8.51
CA GLY A 45 -7.37 -10.31 -8.20
C GLY A 45 -6.26 -9.32 -8.59
N GLN A 46 -6.60 -8.03 -8.70
CA GLN A 46 -5.66 -6.99 -9.17
C GLN A 46 -4.81 -6.42 -8.05
N THR A 47 -5.10 -6.75 -6.80
CA THR A 47 -4.44 -6.18 -5.64
C THR A 47 -4.09 -7.23 -4.60
N VAL A 48 -3.03 -6.95 -3.85
CA VAL A 48 -2.67 -7.67 -2.63
C VAL A 48 -2.74 -6.68 -1.47
N ILE A 49 -3.55 -6.99 -0.48
CA ILE A 49 -3.78 -6.10 0.66
C ILE A 49 -3.39 -6.82 1.94
N PHE A 50 -2.57 -6.17 2.77
CA PHE A 50 -2.33 -6.57 4.14
C PHE A 50 -2.91 -5.54 5.09
N ILE A 51 -3.48 -6.00 6.19
CA ILE A 51 -4.04 -5.18 7.25
C ILE A 51 -3.26 -5.39 8.55
N ASN A 52 -3.12 -4.33 9.31
CA ASN A 52 -2.57 -4.37 10.66
C ASN A 52 -3.72 -4.22 11.65
N THR A 53 -3.76 -5.10 12.65
CA THR A 53 -4.80 -5.10 13.69
C THR A 53 -4.19 -5.04 15.09
N LYS A 54 -4.91 -4.41 16.01
CA LYS A 54 -4.66 -4.43 17.44
C LYS A 54 -5.99 -4.63 18.16
N ASP A 55 -6.08 -5.68 18.96
CA ASP A 55 -7.31 -6.02 19.69
C ASP A 55 -8.55 -6.02 18.76
N ASP A 56 -8.43 -6.72 17.61
CA ASP A 56 -9.42 -6.83 16.53
C ASP A 56 -9.78 -5.51 15.82
N THR A 57 -9.16 -4.40 16.19
CA THR A 57 -9.33 -3.11 15.52
C THR A 57 -8.33 -2.95 14.38
N PHE A 58 -8.81 -2.56 13.20
CA PHE A 58 -7.93 -2.23 12.08
C PHE A 58 -7.20 -0.93 12.36
N THR A 59 -5.87 -1.02 12.36
CA THR A 59 -5.01 0.13 12.67
C THR A 59 -4.35 0.71 11.42
N GLY A 60 -4.33 -0.04 10.33
CA GLY A 60 -3.75 0.39 9.07
C GLY A 60 -3.78 -0.70 8.01
N PHE A 61 -3.36 -0.33 6.81
CA PHE A 61 -3.28 -1.23 5.66
C PHE A 61 -2.14 -0.86 4.73
N ILE A 62 -1.78 -1.80 3.86
CA ILE A 62 -0.92 -1.60 2.69
C ILE A 62 -1.56 -2.25 1.47
N ILE A 63 -1.53 -1.57 0.34
CA ILE A 63 -2.04 -2.07 -0.94
C ILE A 63 -0.90 -2.17 -1.94
N LEU A 64 -0.77 -3.35 -2.54
CA LEU A 64 0.16 -3.63 -3.62
C LEU A 64 -0.63 -3.93 -4.90
N TYR A 65 -0.18 -3.37 -6.01
CA TYR A 65 -0.65 -3.74 -7.35
C TYR A 65 0.43 -4.51 -8.10
N LEU A 66 0.00 -5.47 -8.91
CA LEU A 66 0.91 -6.26 -9.75
C LEU A 66 1.33 -5.44 -10.97
N GLY A 67 2.62 -5.38 -11.22
CA GLY A 67 3.22 -4.81 -12.41
C GLY A 67 3.97 -5.86 -13.23
N PHE A 68 4.23 -5.55 -14.49
CA PHE A 68 4.95 -6.43 -15.41
C PHE A 68 6.13 -5.69 -16.03
N SER A 69 7.32 -6.26 -15.94
CA SER A 69 8.50 -5.77 -16.63
C SER A 69 8.73 -6.60 -17.88
N SER A 70 8.47 -6.01 -19.04
CA SER A 70 8.67 -6.70 -20.34
C SER A 70 10.14 -7.00 -20.58
N VAL A 71 11.04 -6.07 -20.27
CA VAL A 71 12.48 -6.27 -20.46
C VAL A 71 13.00 -7.43 -19.62
N ALA A 72 12.58 -7.52 -18.36
CA ALA A 72 13.01 -8.60 -17.47
C ALA A 72 12.19 -9.88 -17.63
N CYS A 73 11.09 -9.86 -18.41
CA CYS A 73 10.12 -10.96 -18.50
C CYS A 73 9.68 -11.45 -17.12
N SER A 74 9.41 -10.53 -16.21
CA SER A 74 9.11 -10.83 -14.81
C SER A 74 8.07 -9.87 -14.26
N THR A 75 7.52 -10.23 -13.12
CA THR A 75 6.59 -9.40 -12.37
C THR A 75 7.29 -8.57 -11.31
N TYR A 76 6.67 -7.49 -10.90
CA TYR A 76 7.04 -6.71 -9.72
C TYR A 76 5.79 -6.20 -9.01
N TYR A 77 5.93 -5.65 -7.83
CA TYR A 77 4.80 -5.04 -7.13
C TYR A 77 4.99 -3.53 -7.00
N ILE A 78 3.87 -2.82 -7.12
CA ILE A 78 3.76 -1.38 -6.86
C ILE A 78 3.13 -1.23 -5.48
N LEU A 79 3.87 -0.68 -4.51
CA LEU A 79 3.34 -0.26 -3.24
C LEU A 79 2.66 1.10 -3.47
N ASP A 80 1.34 1.05 -3.70
CA ASP A 80 0.59 2.25 -4.04
C ASP A 80 0.11 3.00 -2.80
N ASP A 81 -0.34 2.25 -1.79
CA ASP A 81 -0.93 2.83 -0.59
C ASP A 81 -0.36 2.21 0.67
N VAL A 82 -0.03 3.04 1.65
CA VAL A 82 0.20 2.65 3.03
C VAL A 82 -0.41 3.68 3.96
N TYR A 83 -1.28 3.24 4.85
CA TYR A 83 -1.99 4.11 5.78
C TYR A 83 -2.02 3.52 7.17
N ILE A 84 -1.77 4.37 8.17
CA ILE A 84 -1.95 4.06 9.58
C ILE A 84 -2.85 5.12 10.18
N THR A 85 -3.89 4.69 10.89
CA THR A 85 -4.79 5.62 11.58
C THR A 85 -4.02 6.47 12.58
N PRO A 86 -4.36 7.75 12.76
CA PRO A 86 -3.53 8.69 13.53
C PRO A 86 -3.12 8.21 14.92
N VAL A 87 -4.05 7.57 15.65
CA VAL A 87 -3.82 7.11 17.03
C VAL A 87 -2.81 5.96 17.15
N PHE A 88 -2.53 5.25 16.05
CA PHE A 88 -1.59 4.12 16.01
C PHE A 88 -0.28 4.44 15.29
N ARG A 89 -0.09 5.68 14.88
CA ARG A 89 1.16 6.11 14.24
C ARG A 89 2.33 6.11 15.23
N ARG A 90 3.55 6.03 14.68
CA ARG A 90 4.82 6.03 15.44
C ARG A 90 4.98 4.86 16.42
N GLN A 91 4.24 3.79 16.20
CA GLN A 91 4.30 2.54 16.96
C GLN A 91 4.85 1.36 16.13
N GLY A 92 5.46 1.65 15.00
CA GLY A 92 6.06 0.63 14.12
C GLY A 92 5.10 -0.06 13.16
N ALA A 93 3.80 0.30 13.15
CA ALA A 93 2.78 -0.37 12.33
C ALA A 93 3.09 -0.30 10.82
N ALA A 94 3.51 0.85 10.31
CA ALA A 94 3.89 0.99 8.90
C ALA A 94 5.07 0.09 8.53
N LYS A 95 6.09 0.04 9.40
CA LYS A 95 7.25 -0.84 9.21
C LYS A 95 6.83 -2.31 9.12
N GLN A 96 5.95 -2.77 10.01
CA GLN A 96 5.46 -4.15 10.00
C GLN A 96 4.71 -4.49 8.72
N LEU A 97 3.87 -3.58 8.22
CA LEU A 97 3.17 -3.76 6.94
C LEU A 97 4.14 -3.86 5.76
N ILE A 98 5.13 -2.97 5.71
CA ILE A 98 6.12 -2.97 4.62
C ILE A 98 7.02 -4.21 4.69
N ASP A 99 7.47 -4.61 5.88
CA ASP A 99 8.24 -5.87 6.07
C ASP A 99 7.44 -7.07 5.56
N THR A 100 6.15 -7.13 5.87
CA THR A 100 5.26 -8.20 5.38
C THR A 100 5.14 -8.18 3.85
N ALA A 101 4.98 -7.00 3.26
CA ALA A 101 4.92 -6.84 1.81
C ALA A 101 6.23 -7.28 1.13
N ILE A 102 7.38 -6.95 1.72
CA ILE A 102 8.70 -7.38 1.20
C ILE A 102 8.83 -8.90 1.26
N LEU A 103 8.45 -9.53 2.37
CA LEU A 103 8.49 -10.99 2.50
C LEU A 103 7.56 -11.67 1.50
N PHE A 104 6.35 -11.13 1.33
CA PHE A 104 5.42 -11.61 0.32
C PHE A 104 6.00 -11.52 -1.09
N ALA A 105 6.52 -10.35 -1.49
CA ALA A 105 7.10 -10.16 -2.82
C ALA A 105 8.29 -11.09 -3.10
N LYS A 106 9.12 -11.36 -2.08
CA LYS A 106 10.20 -12.36 -2.17
C LYS A 106 9.67 -13.77 -2.38
N HIS A 107 8.64 -14.15 -1.65
CA HIS A 107 8.00 -15.47 -1.80
C HIS A 107 7.41 -15.65 -3.21
N GLU A 108 6.82 -14.60 -3.75
CA GLU A 108 6.28 -14.58 -5.12
C GLU A 108 7.37 -14.45 -6.20
N GLN A 109 8.64 -14.41 -5.82
CA GLN A 109 9.79 -14.26 -6.73
C GLN A 109 9.68 -12.99 -7.60
N ALA A 110 9.09 -11.93 -7.06
CA ALA A 110 8.97 -10.66 -7.75
C ALA A 110 10.34 -9.98 -7.90
N LEU A 111 10.48 -9.23 -8.98
CA LEU A 111 11.72 -8.52 -9.33
C LEU A 111 12.07 -7.45 -8.29
N ARG A 112 11.07 -6.69 -7.82
CA ARG A 112 11.20 -5.59 -6.87
C ARG A 112 9.84 -5.16 -6.33
N ILE A 113 9.86 -4.28 -5.34
CA ILE A 113 8.73 -3.40 -5.00
C ILE A 113 9.13 -1.98 -5.38
N THR A 114 8.27 -1.30 -6.13
CA THR A 114 8.43 0.11 -6.51
C THR A 114 7.37 0.95 -5.81
N LEU A 115 7.72 2.14 -5.36
CA LEU A 115 6.80 3.11 -4.78
C LEU A 115 7.11 4.53 -5.24
N GLU A 116 6.11 5.37 -5.17
CA GLU A 116 6.24 6.81 -5.33
C GLU A 116 5.85 7.51 -4.02
N THR A 117 6.56 8.56 -3.67
CA THR A 117 6.25 9.40 -2.51
C THR A 117 6.58 10.84 -2.82
N GLN A 118 5.87 11.77 -2.18
CA GLN A 118 6.11 13.19 -2.38
C GLN A 118 7.54 13.58 -1.99
N LYS A 119 8.17 14.44 -2.79
CA LYS A 119 9.56 14.88 -2.57
C LYS A 119 9.81 15.52 -1.21
N ASN A 120 8.79 16.15 -0.62
CA ASN A 120 8.87 16.80 0.69
C ASN A 120 8.44 15.89 1.87
N ASN A 121 8.07 14.64 1.59
CA ASN A 121 7.71 13.69 2.66
C ASN A 121 8.96 13.02 3.23
N TYR A 122 9.79 13.80 3.92
CA TYR A 122 11.08 13.35 4.45
C TYR A 122 10.98 12.21 5.46
N GLN A 123 9.89 12.14 6.22
CA GLN A 123 9.67 11.07 7.18
C GLN A 123 9.48 9.72 6.48
N SER A 124 8.71 9.69 5.40
CA SER A 124 8.54 8.49 4.59
C SER A 124 9.82 8.10 3.86
N HIS A 125 10.59 9.06 3.35
CA HIS A 125 11.90 8.80 2.74
C HIS A 125 12.82 8.04 3.70
N LYS A 126 12.95 8.53 4.94
CA LYS A 126 13.78 7.88 5.97
C LYS A 126 13.32 6.46 6.28
N LEU A 127 12.00 6.26 6.36
CA LEU A 127 11.44 4.93 6.60
C LEU A 127 11.82 3.97 5.46
N TYR A 128 11.53 4.34 4.23
CA TYR A 128 11.80 3.48 3.06
C TYR A 128 13.28 3.18 2.90
N GLU A 129 14.14 4.18 3.02
CA GLU A 129 15.59 4.01 2.94
C GLU A 129 16.11 3.08 4.05
N SER A 130 15.60 3.20 5.27
CA SER A 130 15.95 2.32 6.38
C SER A 130 15.54 0.86 6.17
N MET A 131 14.60 0.61 5.26
CA MET A 131 14.09 -0.71 4.90
C MET A 131 14.71 -1.27 3.61
N GLY A 132 15.70 -0.59 3.05
CA GLY A 132 16.45 -1.06 1.88
C GLY A 132 15.91 -0.57 0.54
N PHE A 133 14.94 0.35 0.53
CA PHE A 133 14.53 1.02 -0.71
C PHE A 133 15.61 2.01 -1.14
N ILE A 134 15.85 2.06 -2.44
CA ILE A 134 16.87 2.94 -3.05
C ILE A 134 16.17 3.91 -3.98
N LYS A 135 16.47 5.20 -3.83
CA LYS A 135 15.95 6.23 -4.72
C LYS A 135 16.42 5.98 -6.16
N ASP A 136 15.49 6.03 -7.10
CA ASP A 136 15.78 5.92 -8.52
C ASP A 136 16.21 7.29 -9.08
N ASP A 137 17.40 7.35 -9.65
CA ASP A 137 17.94 8.53 -10.30
C ASP A 137 18.08 8.37 -11.84
N GLU A 138 17.70 7.20 -12.39
CA GLU A 138 17.86 6.90 -13.82
C GLU A 138 16.63 7.27 -14.65
N PHE A 139 15.43 7.21 -14.05
CA PHE A 139 14.17 7.40 -14.77
C PHE A 139 13.41 8.61 -14.27
N GLN A 140 12.71 9.27 -15.19
CA GLN A 140 11.76 10.35 -14.88
C GLN A 140 10.36 9.90 -15.26
N THR A 141 9.38 10.36 -14.49
CA THR A 141 7.96 10.11 -14.74
C THR A 141 7.35 11.28 -15.50
N TYR A 142 6.59 10.99 -16.53
CA TYR A 142 5.80 11.96 -17.29
C TYR A 142 4.33 11.58 -17.25
N HIS A 143 3.44 12.54 -17.11
CA HIS A 143 2.00 12.34 -17.12
C HIS A 143 1.38 13.07 -18.32
N CYS A 144 0.43 12.42 -18.98
CA CYS A 144 -0.50 13.06 -19.91
C CYS A 144 -1.90 12.97 -19.27
N PHE A 145 -2.40 14.08 -18.75
CA PHE A 145 -3.74 14.10 -18.14
C PHE A 145 -4.80 14.10 -19.24
N LEU A 146 -5.87 13.31 -19.02
CA LEU A 146 -6.95 13.06 -19.96
C LEU A 146 -8.27 13.70 -19.50
#